data_c6056e5f25e8ce5a45943eea7cece451
#
_entry.id   c6056e5f25e8ce5a45943eea7cece451
#
_cell.length_a   1.000
_cell.length_b   1.000
_cell.length_c   1.000
_cell.angle_alpha   90.00
_cell.angle_beta   90.00
_cell.angle_gamma   90.00
#
_symmetry.space_group_name_H-M   'P 1'
#
loop_
_entity.id
_entity.type
_entity.pdbx_description
1 polymer ?
#
loop_
_entity_poly.entity_id
_entity_poly.type
_entity_poly.pdbx_seq_one_letter_code
_entity_poly.pdbx_strand_id
1 'polypeptide(L)'
;MIRVTLLLSTVACFLQPFRASATGQAAERLIVGCDTMSLFALPLVKADSAVLVRLEKRLKEIDAPWSTACWRAYIGVWRLDKGRLWLERVETTEGDPVFTGAELFPKSAEGSRARADWFSGEIRYGAGKPVYYQHDGFKRNLEREWVAMLSKGRVKRGTKAYRNRRYESGVEMVDNVSRVAAAFDSLHVGKSPDLLSLYVVFAADSTGRVVRIDRARLLSEKGSPVVSDPADPLLQAALRAFRSVSRWDAWWVGGAW
;
A
#
# COMPACT_ATOMS: atom_id res chain seq x y z
N MET A 1 29.36 14.49 -4.15
CA MET A 1 28.00 14.71 -4.67
C MET A 1 27.04 13.78 -3.91
N ILE A 2 26.09 14.32 -3.14
CA ILE A 2 25.14 13.52 -2.35
C ILE A 2 23.87 13.34 -3.18
N ARG A 3 23.43 12.08 -3.34
CA ARG A 3 22.08 11.77 -3.81
C ARG A 3 21.16 11.65 -2.59
N VAL A 4 20.08 12.42 -2.56
CA VAL A 4 19.04 12.27 -1.54
C VAL A 4 18.01 11.30 -2.08
N THR A 5 17.98 10.08 -1.52
CA THR A 5 16.95 9.09 -1.83
C THR A 5 15.93 9.14 -0.70
N LEU A 6 14.78 9.77 -0.94
CA LEU A 6 13.66 9.74 -0.01
C LEU A 6 12.88 8.45 -0.21
N LEU A 7 13.05 7.52 0.72
CA LEU A 7 12.14 6.38 0.87
C LEU A 7 11.14 6.73 1.98
N LEU A 8 9.96 7.18 1.58
CA LEU A 8 8.79 7.23 2.46
C LEU A 8 8.30 5.79 2.65
N SER A 9 8.69 5.14 3.73
CA SER A 9 8.06 3.89 4.13
C SER A 9 7.90 3.84 5.63
N THR A 10 6.67 3.80 6.05
CA THR A 10 6.30 3.12 7.28
C THR A 10 6.48 1.61 7.03
N VAL A 11 7.36 0.99 7.82
CA VAL A 11 7.71 -0.45 7.90
C VAL A 11 8.87 -0.89 6.99
N ALA A 12 9.98 -1.12 7.65
CA ALA A 12 11.16 -1.80 7.11
C ALA A 12 10.84 -3.24 6.71
N CYS A 13 11.17 -3.61 5.48
CA CYS A 13 11.48 -4.99 5.15
C CYS A 13 12.84 -5.02 4.46
N PHE A 14 13.76 -5.74 5.07
CA PHE A 14 15.12 -5.93 4.64
C PHE A 14 15.24 -6.93 3.48
N LEU A 15 16.25 -6.67 2.66
CA LEU A 15 17.01 -7.59 1.80
C LEU A 15 16.55 -7.77 0.37
N GLN A 16 17.40 -7.27 -0.47
CA GLN A 16 18.07 -7.85 -1.63
C GLN A 16 18.02 -6.97 -2.89
N PRO A 17 19.08 -6.98 -3.70
CA PRO A 17 19.28 -6.09 -4.86
C PRO A 17 18.60 -6.59 -6.14
N PHE A 18 17.54 -7.35 -6.05
CA PHE A 18 16.58 -7.51 -7.13
C PHE A 18 15.34 -6.68 -6.78
N ARG A 19 15.30 -5.44 -7.28
CA ARG A 19 14.04 -4.73 -7.38
C ARG A 19 13.21 -5.43 -8.46
N ALA A 20 12.63 -6.56 -8.13
CA ALA A 20 11.41 -6.97 -8.79
C ALA A 20 10.41 -5.86 -8.47
N SER A 21 10.13 -4.99 -9.43
CA SER A 21 9.08 -3.99 -9.31
C SER A 21 7.77 -4.77 -9.28
N ALA A 22 7.33 -5.13 -8.08
CA ALA A 22 6.08 -5.83 -7.90
C ALA A 22 4.97 -4.87 -8.34
N THR A 23 4.23 -5.24 -9.37
CA THR A 23 3.11 -4.45 -9.87
C THR A 23 2.02 -4.37 -8.79
N GLY A 24 1.44 -3.19 -8.59
CA GLY A 24 0.30 -3.02 -7.69
C GLY A 24 -0.83 -3.94 -8.09
N GLN A 25 -1.35 -4.74 -7.14
CA GLN A 25 -2.36 -5.76 -7.43
C GLN A 25 -3.74 -5.15 -7.67
N ALA A 26 -4.48 -5.70 -8.61
CA ALA A 26 -5.88 -5.37 -8.85
C ALA A 26 -6.71 -5.66 -7.60
N ALA A 27 -7.47 -4.68 -7.13
CA ALA A 27 -8.38 -4.85 -6.01
C ALA A 27 -9.57 -5.74 -6.40
N GLU A 28 -10.14 -6.42 -5.44
CA GLU A 28 -11.47 -7.02 -5.59
C GLU A 28 -12.55 -5.95 -5.44
N ARG A 29 -13.81 -6.28 -5.69
CA ARG A 29 -14.94 -5.35 -5.60
C ARG A 29 -15.75 -5.66 -4.34
N LEU A 30 -16.13 -4.61 -3.59
CA LEU A 30 -17.01 -4.72 -2.43
C LEU A 30 -18.22 -3.81 -2.60
N ILE A 31 -19.39 -4.39 -2.53
CA ILE A 31 -20.66 -3.67 -2.53
C ILE A 31 -21.06 -3.41 -1.08
N VAL A 32 -21.28 -2.14 -0.73
CA VAL A 32 -21.77 -1.69 0.59
C VAL A 32 -22.95 -0.78 0.35
N GLY A 33 -24.14 -1.21 0.72
CA GLY A 33 -25.36 -0.51 0.29
C GLY A 33 -25.52 -0.52 -1.22
N CYS A 34 -25.53 0.67 -1.83
CA CYS A 34 -25.58 0.86 -3.28
C CYS A 34 -24.20 1.15 -3.91
N ASP A 35 -23.17 1.34 -3.11
CA ASP A 35 -21.84 1.73 -3.58
C ASP A 35 -20.97 0.52 -3.87
N THR A 36 -20.20 0.58 -4.96
CA THR A 36 -19.12 -0.39 -5.25
C THR A 36 -17.77 0.25 -4.93
N MET A 37 -16.99 -0.42 -4.11
CA MET A 37 -15.70 0.03 -3.59
C MET A 37 -14.59 -0.95 -3.96
N SER A 38 -13.34 -0.48 -3.97
CA SER A 38 -12.17 -1.35 -4.05
C SER A 38 -11.95 -2.09 -2.73
N LEU A 39 -11.83 -3.42 -2.79
CA LEU A 39 -11.51 -4.27 -1.64
C LEU A 39 -10.03 -4.68 -1.72
N PHE A 40 -9.26 -4.29 -0.74
CA PHE A 40 -7.83 -4.59 -0.61
C PHE A 40 -7.58 -5.80 0.29
N ALA A 41 -8.30 -6.87 0.01
CA ALA A 41 -8.16 -8.18 0.64
C ALA A 41 -8.49 -9.25 -0.40
N LEU A 42 -8.04 -10.47 -0.18
CA LEU A 42 -8.29 -11.64 -1.04
C LEU A 42 -8.96 -12.76 -0.23
N PRO A 43 -10.26 -12.64 0.10
CA PRO A 43 -10.90 -13.62 0.98
C PRO A 43 -10.97 -15.04 0.38
N LEU A 44 -11.02 -15.20 -0.94
CA LEU A 44 -11.03 -16.51 -1.60
C LEU A 44 -9.73 -17.29 -1.40
N VAL A 45 -8.58 -16.63 -1.28
CA VAL A 45 -7.28 -17.32 -1.05
C VAL A 45 -7.26 -18.11 0.27
N LYS A 46 -8.18 -17.80 1.20
CA LYS A 46 -8.36 -18.53 2.47
C LYS A 46 -9.46 -19.59 2.43
N ALA A 47 -10.02 -19.85 1.24
CA ALA A 47 -11.02 -20.91 1.06
C ALA A 47 -10.38 -22.30 1.10
N ASP A 48 -11.21 -23.32 1.21
CA ASP A 48 -10.79 -24.73 1.11
C ASP A 48 -10.08 -25.00 -0.22
N SER A 49 -9.04 -25.85 -0.18
CA SER A 49 -8.24 -26.18 -1.34
C SER A 49 -9.06 -26.78 -2.50
N ALA A 50 -10.09 -27.57 -2.20
CA ALA A 50 -10.97 -28.15 -3.22
C ALA A 50 -11.75 -27.08 -3.99
N VAL A 51 -12.13 -25.96 -3.30
CA VAL A 51 -12.77 -24.80 -3.93
C VAL A 51 -11.78 -24.09 -4.84
N LEU A 52 -10.55 -23.87 -4.36
CA LEU A 52 -9.50 -23.21 -5.15
C LEU A 52 -9.13 -24.00 -6.40
N VAL A 53 -8.97 -25.32 -6.29
CA VAL A 53 -8.71 -26.22 -7.43
C VAL A 53 -9.85 -26.14 -8.46
N ARG A 54 -11.10 -26.12 -8.02
CA ARG A 54 -12.26 -26.00 -8.93
C ARG A 54 -12.28 -24.65 -9.65
N LEU A 55 -11.99 -23.57 -8.90
CA LEU A 55 -11.89 -22.23 -9.49
C LEU A 55 -10.75 -22.15 -10.52
N GLU A 56 -9.57 -22.63 -10.17
CA GLU A 56 -8.41 -22.66 -11.06
C GLU A 56 -8.68 -23.47 -12.34
N LYS A 57 -9.31 -24.65 -12.20
CA LYS A 57 -9.71 -25.47 -13.34
C LYS A 57 -10.62 -24.69 -14.29
N ARG A 58 -11.66 -24.03 -13.74
CA ARG A 58 -12.60 -23.25 -14.55
C ARG A 58 -11.93 -22.09 -15.26
N LEU A 59 -11.03 -21.35 -14.57
CA LEU A 59 -10.27 -20.24 -15.15
C LEU A 59 -9.39 -20.71 -16.32
N LYS A 60 -8.78 -21.90 -16.23
CA LYS A 60 -8.02 -22.51 -17.32
C LYS A 60 -8.91 -22.93 -18.49
N GLU A 61 -10.09 -23.51 -18.21
CA GLU A 61 -11.04 -23.94 -19.25
C GLU A 61 -11.53 -22.78 -20.13
N ILE A 62 -11.68 -21.60 -19.55
CA ILE A 62 -12.13 -20.39 -20.27
C ILE A 62 -10.97 -19.51 -20.74
N ASP A 63 -9.73 -19.96 -20.61
CA ASP A 63 -8.51 -19.18 -20.92
C ASP A 63 -8.56 -17.77 -20.31
N ALA A 64 -8.88 -17.69 -19.01
CA ALA A 64 -9.08 -16.43 -18.31
C ALA A 64 -7.83 -15.55 -18.38
N PRO A 65 -7.95 -14.27 -18.79
CA PRO A 65 -6.82 -13.38 -18.94
C PRO A 65 -6.17 -13.09 -17.58
N TRP A 66 -4.85 -13.20 -17.55
CA TRP A 66 -4.04 -12.88 -16.37
C TRP A 66 -3.04 -11.76 -16.67
N SER A 67 -2.58 -11.07 -15.64
CA SER A 67 -1.56 -10.04 -15.76
C SER A 67 -0.72 -9.96 -14.49
N THR A 68 0.41 -9.28 -14.54
CA THR A 68 1.22 -9.01 -13.35
C THR A 68 0.46 -8.22 -12.28
N ALA A 69 -0.58 -7.46 -12.66
CA ALA A 69 -1.48 -6.78 -11.74
C ALA A 69 -2.59 -7.70 -11.20
N CYS A 70 -2.88 -8.82 -11.86
CA CYS A 70 -3.87 -9.80 -11.42
C CYS A 70 -3.44 -11.23 -11.80
N TRP A 71 -2.39 -11.72 -11.15
CA TRP A 71 -1.82 -13.05 -11.39
C TRP A 71 -2.82 -14.19 -11.11
N ARG A 72 -3.85 -13.94 -10.29
CA ARG A 72 -4.90 -14.91 -9.96
C ARG A 72 -5.96 -15.07 -11.06
N ALA A 73 -5.94 -14.23 -12.12
CA ALA A 73 -6.84 -14.23 -13.28
C ALA A 73 -8.34 -14.05 -12.93
N TYR A 74 -8.67 -13.63 -11.72
CA TYR A 74 -10.05 -13.37 -11.31
C TYR A 74 -10.18 -12.14 -10.40
N ILE A 75 -11.39 -11.61 -10.33
CA ILE A 75 -11.85 -10.60 -9.38
C ILE A 75 -13.05 -11.16 -8.61
N GLY A 76 -12.97 -11.22 -7.29
CA GLY A 76 -14.10 -11.51 -6.43
C GLY A 76 -15.01 -10.29 -6.31
N VAL A 77 -16.31 -10.48 -6.46
CA VAL A 77 -17.34 -9.47 -6.18
C VAL A 77 -18.05 -9.85 -4.90
N TRP A 78 -17.87 -9.00 -3.91
CA TRP A 78 -18.33 -9.22 -2.54
C TRP A 78 -19.44 -8.24 -2.18
N ARG A 79 -20.21 -8.59 -1.16
CA ARG A 79 -21.16 -7.66 -0.51
C ARG A 79 -20.97 -7.70 0.99
N LEU A 80 -20.92 -6.52 1.60
CA LEU A 80 -21.01 -6.39 3.06
C LEU A 80 -22.43 -5.96 3.41
N ASP A 81 -23.23 -6.89 3.92
CA ASP A 81 -24.62 -6.68 4.27
C ASP A 81 -24.87 -7.09 5.72
N LYS A 82 -25.46 -6.18 6.52
CA LYS A 82 -25.78 -6.39 7.95
C LYS A 82 -24.61 -6.97 8.74
N GLY A 83 -23.39 -6.46 8.46
CA GLY A 83 -22.16 -6.89 9.12
C GLY A 83 -21.67 -8.29 8.71
N ARG A 84 -22.18 -8.86 7.61
CA ARG A 84 -21.74 -10.14 7.06
C ARG A 84 -21.17 -9.94 5.65
N LEU A 85 -20.06 -10.61 5.39
CA LEU A 85 -19.42 -10.67 4.08
C LEU A 85 -20.04 -11.83 3.27
N TRP A 86 -20.44 -11.52 2.06
CA TRP A 86 -21.00 -12.44 1.08
C TRP A 86 -20.15 -12.43 -0.18
N LEU A 87 -19.93 -13.59 -0.77
CA LEU A 87 -19.45 -13.69 -2.14
C LEU A 87 -20.68 -13.64 -3.07
N GLU A 88 -20.78 -12.61 -3.87
CA GLU A 88 -21.81 -12.49 -4.90
C GLU A 88 -21.46 -13.38 -6.10
N ARG A 89 -20.24 -13.17 -6.64
CA ARG A 89 -19.72 -13.90 -7.78
C ARG A 89 -18.20 -13.73 -7.93
N VAL A 90 -17.65 -14.52 -8.82
CA VAL A 90 -16.28 -14.42 -9.32
C VAL A 90 -16.34 -14.07 -10.80
N GLU A 91 -15.56 -13.08 -11.23
CA GLU A 91 -15.45 -12.61 -12.60
C GLU A 91 -14.00 -12.73 -13.08
N THR A 92 -13.80 -12.76 -14.40
CA THR A 92 -12.48 -12.52 -14.99
C THR A 92 -12.03 -11.07 -14.76
N THR A 93 -10.80 -10.73 -15.10
CA THR A 93 -10.32 -9.34 -15.07
C THR A 93 -11.07 -8.41 -16.02
N GLU A 94 -11.71 -8.97 -17.05
CA GLU A 94 -12.52 -8.25 -18.05
C GLU A 94 -13.99 -8.13 -17.64
N GLY A 95 -14.39 -8.84 -16.59
CA GLY A 95 -15.74 -8.77 -16.02
C GLY A 95 -16.65 -9.91 -16.45
N ASP A 96 -16.14 -10.92 -17.19
CA ASP A 96 -16.92 -12.08 -17.58
C ASP A 96 -17.21 -12.99 -16.38
N PRO A 97 -18.43 -13.54 -16.25
CA PRO A 97 -18.80 -14.36 -15.11
C PRO A 97 -18.07 -15.72 -15.15
N VAL A 98 -17.50 -16.11 -14.01
CA VAL A 98 -16.82 -17.40 -13.82
C VAL A 98 -17.67 -18.33 -12.96
N PHE A 99 -18.12 -17.85 -11.80
CA PHE A 99 -19.02 -18.53 -10.86
C PHE A 99 -19.89 -17.53 -10.12
N THR A 100 -21.11 -17.88 -9.81
CA THR A 100 -21.87 -17.26 -8.72
C THR A 100 -21.31 -17.72 -7.36
N GLY A 101 -21.60 -16.97 -6.29
CA GLY A 101 -21.22 -17.39 -4.94
C GLY A 101 -21.80 -18.76 -4.58
N ALA A 102 -23.07 -18.98 -4.91
CA ALA A 102 -23.77 -20.24 -4.65
C ALA A 102 -23.17 -21.44 -5.40
N GLU A 103 -22.80 -21.27 -6.66
CA GLU A 103 -22.13 -22.32 -7.43
C GLU A 103 -20.78 -22.69 -6.83
N LEU A 104 -20.00 -21.69 -6.37
CA LEU A 104 -18.68 -21.94 -5.81
C LEU A 104 -18.76 -22.51 -4.38
N PHE A 105 -19.74 -22.11 -3.57
CA PHE A 105 -19.93 -22.53 -2.17
C PHE A 105 -21.37 -22.99 -1.90
N PRO A 106 -21.82 -24.11 -2.46
CA PRO A 106 -23.24 -24.53 -2.34
C PRO A 106 -23.70 -24.77 -0.89
N LYS A 107 -22.80 -25.19 0.00
CA LYS A 107 -23.13 -25.41 1.44
C LYS A 107 -23.38 -24.11 2.20
N SER A 108 -22.90 -22.97 1.72
CA SER A 108 -23.06 -21.65 2.34
C SER A 108 -23.95 -20.73 1.52
N ALA A 109 -24.66 -21.29 0.53
CA ALA A 109 -25.48 -20.55 -0.43
C ALA A 109 -26.76 -19.98 0.21
N GLU A 110 -27.09 -18.75 -0.20
CA GLU A 110 -28.40 -18.12 0.01
C GLU A 110 -28.74 -17.31 -1.26
N GLY A 111 -29.71 -17.81 -2.03
CA GLY A 111 -29.94 -17.33 -3.39
C GLY A 111 -28.73 -17.60 -4.29
N SER A 112 -28.27 -16.61 -5.03
CA SER A 112 -27.11 -16.69 -5.90
C SER A 112 -25.78 -16.44 -5.18
N ARG A 113 -25.79 -15.95 -3.94
CA ARG A 113 -24.60 -15.60 -3.16
C ARG A 113 -24.25 -16.65 -2.11
N ALA A 114 -23.02 -16.59 -1.59
CA ALA A 114 -22.59 -17.47 -0.50
C ALA A 114 -22.02 -16.67 0.69
N ARG A 115 -22.30 -17.14 1.91
CA ARG A 115 -21.67 -16.59 3.12
C ARG A 115 -20.19 -16.90 3.12
N ALA A 116 -19.37 -15.89 3.39
CA ALA A 116 -17.91 -16.06 3.50
C ALA A 116 -17.48 -16.64 4.86
N ASP A 117 -18.15 -17.69 5.36
CA ASP A 117 -17.93 -18.25 6.70
C ASP A 117 -16.52 -18.82 6.90
N TRP A 118 -15.80 -19.12 5.81
CA TRP A 118 -14.38 -19.53 5.83
C TRP A 118 -13.41 -18.39 6.13
N PHE A 119 -13.84 -17.11 5.93
CA PHE A 119 -12.93 -15.99 6.02
C PHE A 119 -12.91 -15.38 7.42
N SER A 120 -11.70 -15.29 7.99
CA SER A 120 -11.40 -14.49 9.18
C SER A 120 -10.14 -13.66 8.93
N GLY A 121 -10.19 -12.39 9.29
CA GLY A 121 -9.10 -11.44 9.10
C GLY A 121 -9.58 -10.03 8.87
N GLU A 122 -8.63 -9.15 8.64
CA GLU A 122 -8.91 -7.76 8.29
C GLU A 122 -9.31 -7.63 6.82
N ILE A 123 -10.27 -6.77 6.55
CA ILE A 123 -10.53 -6.23 5.23
C ILE A 123 -10.35 -4.72 5.28
N ARG A 124 -9.65 -4.19 4.28
CA ARG A 124 -9.58 -2.75 3.99
C ARG A 124 -10.24 -2.50 2.65
N TYR A 125 -11.11 -1.52 2.59
CA TYR A 125 -11.83 -1.16 1.38
C TYR A 125 -12.01 0.35 1.29
N GLY A 126 -12.20 0.86 0.08
CA GLY A 126 -12.27 2.29 -0.09
C GLY A 126 -12.80 2.74 -1.44
N ALA A 127 -13.03 4.05 -1.54
CA ALA A 127 -13.50 4.75 -2.72
C ALA A 127 -12.85 6.14 -2.84
N GLY A 128 -12.96 6.72 -4.04
CA GLY A 128 -12.37 8.01 -4.37
C GLY A 128 -11.04 7.86 -5.09
N LYS A 129 -10.32 8.99 -5.23
CA LYS A 129 -9.04 9.04 -5.92
C LYS A 129 -7.92 8.42 -5.08
N PRO A 130 -6.86 7.87 -5.70
CA PRO A 130 -5.66 7.48 -4.98
C PRO A 130 -4.99 8.69 -4.31
N VAL A 131 -4.75 8.59 -3.02
CA VAL A 131 -3.99 9.57 -2.21
C VAL A 131 -2.53 9.16 -2.13
N TYR A 132 -2.29 7.86 -1.93
CA TYR A 132 -0.97 7.25 -1.88
C TYR A 132 -0.94 6.00 -2.74
N TYR A 133 0.17 5.76 -3.43
CA TYR A 133 0.36 4.57 -4.25
C TYR A 133 1.81 4.13 -4.26
N GLN A 134 2.03 2.85 -4.05
CA GLN A 134 3.31 2.18 -4.23
C GLN A 134 3.11 0.95 -5.10
N HIS A 135 4.03 0.68 -6.02
CA HIS A 135 4.02 -0.50 -6.89
C HIS A 135 4.36 -1.78 -6.10
N ASP A 136 3.51 -2.15 -5.13
CA ASP A 136 3.70 -3.35 -4.31
C ASP A 136 2.37 -3.79 -3.69
N GLY A 137 1.85 -4.94 -4.12
CA GLY A 137 0.64 -5.52 -3.58
C GLY A 137 -0.55 -4.55 -3.55
N PHE A 138 -1.15 -4.39 -2.38
CA PHE A 138 -2.23 -3.43 -2.15
C PHE A 138 -1.77 -2.15 -1.44
N LYS A 139 -0.51 -1.76 -1.58
CA LYS A 139 0.04 -0.53 -0.98
C LYS A 139 -0.45 0.72 -1.73
N ARG A 140 -1.73 0.95 -1.64
CA ARG A 140 -2.39 2.17 -2.09
C ARG A 140 -3.47 2.56 -1.08
N ASN A 141 -3.71 3.86 -0.97
CA ASN A 141 -4.77 4.41 -0.14
C ASN A 141 -5.64 5.34 -0.98
N LEU A 142 -6.94 5.24 -0.75
CA LEU A 142 -7.94 6.07 -1.41
C LEU A 142 -8.42 7.17 -0.46
N GLU A 143 -9.06 8.21 -0.98
CA GLU A 143 -9.57 9.35 -0.19
C GLU A 143 -10.46 8.91 0.99
N ARG A 144 -11.29 7.90 0.78
CA ARG A 144 -12.17 7.34 1.80
C ARG A 144 -11.89 5.85 1.95
N GLU A 145 -11.51 5.44 3.13
CA GLU A 145 -11.23 4.05 3.44
C GLU A 145 -11.91 3.59 4.72
N TRP A 146 -12.18 2.33 4.76
CA TRP A 146 -12.73 1.64 5.92
C TRP A 146 -11.93 0.37 6.19
N VAL A 147 -11.77 0.08 7.47
CA VAL A 147 -11.10 -1.14 7.94
C VAL A 147 -12.02 -1.87 8.89
N ALA A 148 -12.27 -3.13 8.62
CA ALA A 148 -13.09 -3.99 9.45
C ALA A 148 -12.37 -5.32 9.73
N MET A 149 -12.46 -5.79 10.99
CA MET A 149 -11.98 -7.11 11.37
C MET A 149 -13.15 -8.10 11.34
N LEU A 150 -13.00 -9.17 10.57
CA LEU A 150 -14.01 -10.23 10.42
C LEU A 150 -13.60 -11.51 11.15
N SER A 151 -14.60 -12.24 11.60
CA SER A 151 -14.48 -13.62 12.07
C SER A 151 -15.60 -14.46 11.48
N LYS A 152 -15.25 -15.51 10.77
CA LYS A 152 -16.20 -16.36 10.05
C LYS A 152 -17.20 -15.53 9.25
N GLY A 153 -16.65 -14.61 8.43
CA GLY A 153 -17.43 -13.72 7.57
C GLY A 153 -18.26 -12.64 8.28
N ARG A 154 -18.19 -12.52 9.61
CA ARG A 154 -18.94 -11.49 10.37
C ARG A 154 -17.99 -10.43 10.92
N VAL A 155 -18.37 -9.17 10.83
CA VAL A 155 -17.68 -8.05 11.47
C VAL A 155 -17.70 -8.23 12.99
N LYS A 156 -16.53 -8.29 13.62
CA LYS A 156 -16.39 -8.50 15.09
C LYS A 156 -16.56 -7.23 15.90
N ARG A 157 -15.99 -6.13 15.41
CA ARG A 157 -16.02 -4.82 16.05
C ARG A 157 -16.35 -3.81 14.96
N GLY A 158 -16.89 -2.68 15.34
CA GLY A 158 -17.27 -1.65 14.38
C GLY A 158 -16.18 -1.34 13.35
N THR A 159 -16.58 -0.89 12.19
CA THR A 159 -15.72 -0.50 11.10
C THR A 159 -15.05 0.84 11.43
N LYS A 160 -13.72 0.93 11.29
CA LYS A 160 -12.99 2.20 11.39
C LYS A 160 -13.01 2.89 10.03
N ALA A 161 -13.40 4.16 10.01
CA ALA A 161 -13.42 4.98 8.80
C ALA A 161 -12.26 5.98 8.81
N TYR A 162 -11.64 6.17 7.65
CA TYR A 162 -10.54 7.10 7.44
C TYR A 162 -10.86 8.02 6.27
N ARG A 163 -10.47 9.29 6.41
CA ARG A 163 -10.40 10.26 5.31
C ARG A 163 -8.94 10.56 5.06
N ASN A 164 -8.42 9.97 4.00
CA ASN A 164 -7.03 10.15 3.61
C ASN A 164 -6.89 11.40 2.73
N ARG A 165 -5.75 12.04 2.82
CA ARG A 165 -5.46 13.24 2.03
C ARG A 165 -3.95 13.41 1.82
N ARG A 166 -3.58 14.05 0.75
CA ARG A 166 -2.22 14.49 0.46
C ARG A 166 -2.14 15.99 0.69
N TYR A 167 -1.09 16.42 1.33
CA TYR A 167 -0.63 17.79 1.29
C TYR A 167 0.43 17.89 0.19
N GLU A 168 0.23 18.81 -0.75
CA GLU A 168 1.18 19.11 -1.81
C GLU A 168 1.95 20.38 -1.43
N SER A 169 3.27 20.27 -1.36
CA SER A 169 4.15 21.39 -1.00
C SER A 169 4.16 22.50 -2.07
N GLY A 170 3.72 22.17 -3.29
CA GLY A 170 3.84 23.03 -4.47
C GLY A 170 5.24 23.07 -5.05
N VAL A 171 6.15 22.22 -4.56
CA VAL A 171 7.53 22.10 -5.04
C VAL A 171 7.75 20.66 -5.45
N GLU A 172 8.30 20.45 -6.63
CA GLU A 172 8.63 19.12 -7.12
C GLU A 172 9.64 18.45 -6.17
N MET A 173 9.48 17.13 -5.97
CA MET A 173 10.38 16.36 -5.10
C MET A 173 11.86 16.51 -5.53
N VAL A 174 12.13 16.54 -6.83
CA VAL A 174 13.49 16.69 -7.38
C VAL A 174 14.10 18.05 -7.00
N ASP A 175 13.30 19.11 -6.92
CA ASP A 175 13.77 20.43 -6.52
C ASP A 175 14.11 20.47 -5.02
N ASN A 176 13.29 19.83 -4.19
CA ASN A 176 13.58 19.69 -2.76
C ASN A 176 14.87 18.88 -2.53
N VAL A 177 15.07 17.79 -3.27
CA VAL A 177 16.33 17.01 -3.22
C VAL A 177 17.51 17.87 -3.64
N SER A 178 17.39 18.67 -4.69
CA SER A 178 18.45 19.57 -5.16
C SER A 178 18.76 20.65 -4.14
N ARG A 179 17.76 21.20 -3.44
CA ARG A 179 17.94 22.17 -2.34
C ARG A 179 18.69 21.56 -1.16
N VAL A 180 18.35 20.31 -0.78
CA VAL A 180 19.09 19.60 0.29
C VAL A 180 20.54 19.39 -0.12
N ALA A 181 20.81 18.96 -1.35
CA ALA A 181 22.16 18.76 -1.84
C ALA A 181 22.97 20.07 -1.82
N ALA A 182 22.43 21.16 -2.37
CA ALA A 182 23.08 22.47 -2.38
C ALA A 182 23.34 23.00 -0.95
N ALA A 183 22.38 22.83 -0.04
CA ALA A 183 22.56 23.24 1.36
C ALA A 183 23.62 22.39 2.07
N PHE A 184 23.73 21.11 1.77
CA PHE A 184 24.78 20.26 2.31
C PHE A 184 26.17 20.66 1.79
N ASP A 185 26.32 20.89 0.50
CA ASP A 185 27.58 21.31 -0.12
C ASP A 185 28.05 22.66 0.46
N SER A 186 27.14 23.58 0.79
CA SER A 186 27.45 24.86 1.39
C SER A 186 27.99 24.78 2.83
N LEU A 187 27.74 23.68 3.52
CA LEU A 187 28.21 23.49 4.91
C LEU A 187 29.70 23.11 5.03
N HIS A 188 30.42 23.03 3.92
CA HIS A 188 31.88 22.77 3.87
C HIS A 188 32.29 21.53 4.67
N VAL A 189 31.43 20.55 4.79
CA VAL A 189 31.74 19.25 5.39
C VAL A 189 32.63 18.52 4.40
N GLY A 190 33.88 18.25 4.77
CA GLY A 190 34.94 17.77 3.91
C GLY A 190 34.50 16.79 2.83
N LYS A 191 35.10 16.87 1.66
CA LYS A 191 34.74 16.05 0.49
C LYS A 191 34.76 14.57 0.86
N SER A 192 33.62 13.95 1.04
CA SER A 192 33.56 12.49 1.04
C SER A 192 33.92 12.02 -0.38
N PRO A 193 34.93 11.13 -0.55
CA PRO A 193 35.32 10.64 -1.87
C PRO A 193 34.20 9.81 -2.52
N ASP A 194 33.23 9.33 -1.74
CA ASP A 194 32.17 8.43 -2.19
C ASP A 194 30.84 9.14 -2.38
N LEU A 195 30.06 8.67 -3.35
CA LEU A 195 28.67 9.08 -3.53
C LEU A 195 27.83 8.53 -2.37
N LEU A 196 27.30 9.41 -1.54
CA LEU A 196 26.46 9.05 -0.40
C LEU A 196 24.99 9.37 -0.65
N SER A 197 24.12 8.50 -0.17
CA SER A 197 22.66 8.73 -0.14
C SER A 197 22.21 9.01 1.28
N LEU A 198 21.49 10.10 1.51
CA LEU A 198 20.84 10.38 2.78
C LEU A 198 19.49 9.66 2.82
N TYR A 199 19.34 8.74 3.77
CA TYR A 199 18.08 8.08 4.09
C TYR A 199 17.49 8.74 5.32
N VAL A 200 16.23 9.23 5.23
CA VAL A 200 15.51 9.84 6.35
C VAL A 200 14.09 9.27 6.41
N VAL A 201 13.68 8.87 7.60
CA VAL A 201 12.28 8.60 7.95
C VAL A 201 11.83 9.72 8.87
N PHE A 202 10.77 10.40 8.49
CA PHE A 202 10.31 11.57 9.23
C PHE A 202 8.78 11.64 9.27
N ALA A 203 8.25 12.34 10.24
CA ALA A 203 6.87 12.76 10.30
C ALA A 203 6.78 14.25 9.93
N ALA A 204 5.77 14.59 9.14
CA ALA A 204 5.43 15.96 8.80
C ALA A 204 4.07 16.34 9.41
N ASP A 205 3.84 17.63 9.61
CA ASP A 205 2.52 18.16 9.96
C ASP A 205 1.63 18.33 8.72
N SER A 206 0.42 18.85 8.94
CA SER A 206 -0.57 19.11 7.89
C SER A 206 -0.14 20.18 6.89
N THR A 207 0.98 20.85 7.10
CA THR A 207 1.55 21.87 6.21
C THR A 207 2.82 21.37 5.51
N GLY A 208 3.19 20.11 5.69
CA GLY A 208 4.39 19.50 5.11
C GLY A 208 5.70 19.87 5.83
N ARG A 209 5.65 20.48 7.01
CA ARG A 209 6.83 20.76 7.81
C ARG A 209 7.27 19.52 8.57
N VAL A 210 8.56 19.25 8.57
CA VAL A 210 9.14 18.15 9.34
C VAL A 210 9.01 18.44 10.84
N VAL A 211 8.25 17.62 11.54
CA VAL A 211 8.04 17.74 12.99
C VAL A 211 8.91 16.77 13.79
N ARG A 212 9.26 15.63 13.19
CA ARG A 212 10.09 14.61 13.84
C ARG A 212 10.88 13.83 12.80
N ILE A 213 12.10 13.47 13.15
CA ILE A 213 12.92 12.51 12.40
C ILE A 213 12.99 11.24 13.25
N ASP A 214 12.46 10.15 12.72
CA ASP A 214 12.41 8.85 13.41
C ASP A 214 13.67 8.05 13.17
N ARG A 215 14.27 8.19 11.98
CA ARG A 215 15.50 7.49 11.60
C ARG A 215 16.25 8.28 10.53
N ALA A 216 17.55 8.32 10.63
CA ALA A 216 18.41 8.87 9.58
C ALA A 216 19.71 8.08 9.49
N ARG A 217 20.27 7.97 8.29
CA ARG A 217 21.58 7.34 8.03
C ARG A 217 22.11 7.76 6.67
N LEU A 218 23.43 7.71 6.51
CA LEU A 218 24.08 7.82 5.21
C LEU A 218 24.36 6.42 4.67
N LEU A 219 24.06 6.23 3.41
CA LEU A 219 24.23 4.96 2.70
C LEU A 219 25.26 5.14 1.60
N SER A 220 26.05 4.10 1.35
CA SER A 220 26.92 4.00 0.17
C SER A 220 26.09 3.94 -1.11
N GLU A 221 26.75 4.05 -2.26
CA GLU A 221 26.13 3.85 -3.58
C GLU A 221 25.43 2.49 -3.70
N LYS A 222 25.95 1.46 -3.04
CA LYS A 222 25.36 0.11 -2.99
C LYS A 222 24.22 -0.05 -1.97
N GLY A 223 23.84 1.04 -1.27
CA GLY A 223 22.76 1.04 -0.29
C GLY A 223 23.13 0.50 1.10
N SER A 224 24.41 0.17 1.34
CA SER A 224 24.87 -0.24 2.68
C SER A 224 25.04 0.97 3.60
N PRO A 225 24.66 0.87 4.90
CA PRO A 225 24.89 1.94 5.86
C PRO A 225 26.37 2.24 6.03
N VAL A 226 26.77 3.50 5.86
CA VAL A 226 28.14 4.00 6.08
C VAL A 226 28.19 4.75 7.41
N VAL A 227 27.19 5.58 7.68
CA VAL A 227 27.05 6.32 8.91
C VAL A 227 25.63 6.14 9.44
N SER A 228 25.51 5.67 10.68
CA SER A 228 24.25 5.47 11.38
C SER A 228 24.22 6.07 12.78
N ASP A 229 25.38 6.53 13.28
CA ASP A 229 25.47 7.21 14.58
C ASP A 229 24.79 8.58 14.47
N PRO A 230 23.73 8.84 15.26
CA PRO A 230 23.08 10.14 15.27
C PRO A 230 24.00 11.32 15.62
N ALA A 231 25.08 11.08 16.34
CA ALA A 231 26.05 12.10 16.75
C ALA A 231 27.12 12.40 15.67
N ASP A 232 27.20 11.60 14.62
CA ASP A 232 28.18 11.78 13.57
C ASP A 232 28.05 13.16 12.89
N PRO A 233 29.15 13.95 12.81
CA PRO A 233 29.13 15.31 12.26
C PRO A 233 28.62 15.38 10.81
N LEU A 234 28.95 14.37 9.99
CA LEU A 234 28.53 14.33 8.58
C LEU A 234 27.01 14.07 8.48
N LEU A 235 26.49 13.13 9.28
CA LEU A 235 25.05 12.88 9.34
C LEU A 235 24.30 14.10 9.89
N GLN A 236 24.82 14.77 10.91
CA GLN A 236 24.25 16.01 11.45
C GLN A 236 24.25 17.14 10.43
N ALA A 237 25.29 17.28 9.62
CA ALA A 237 25.33 18.25 8.52
C ALA A 237 24.25 17.94 7.46
N ALA A 238 24.13 16.67 7.06
CA ALA A 238 23.10 16.22 6.11
C ALA A 238 21.68 16.47 6.66
N LEU A 239 21.45 16.26 7.96
CA LEU A 239 20.18 16.54 8.60
C LEU A 239 19.87 18.03 8.72
N ARG A 240 20.86 18.89 8.95
CA ARG A 240 20.68 20.35 8.87
C ARG A 240 20.27 20.78 7.46
N ALA A 241 20.94 20.27 6.44
CA ALA A 241 20.57 20.52 5.04
C ALA A 241 19.15 20.01 4.73
N PHE A 242 18.77 18.83 5.19
CA PHE A 242 17.42 18.31 5.05
C PHE A 242 16.36 19.22 5.70
N ARG A 243 16.62 19.71 6.91
CA ARG A 243 15.72 20.62 7.63
C ARG A 243 15.65 22.02 7.02
N SER A 244 16.58 22.42 6.15
CA SER A 244 16.50 23.71 5.45
C SER A 244 15.37 23.76 4.42
N VAL A 245 14.91 22.60 3.95
CA VAL A 245 13.70 22.52 3.12
C VAL A 245 12.47 22.76 4.01
N SER A 246 11.75 23.82 3.71
CA SER A 246 10.67 24.31 4.57
C SER A 246 9.43 23.40 4.55
N ARG A 247 9.17 22.74 3.44
CA ARG A 247 7.97 21.91 3.23
C ARG A 247 8.23 20.75 2.30
N TRP A 248 7.65 19.60 2.67
CA TRP A 248 7.63 18.36 1.90
C TRP A 248 6.20 17.96 1.57
N ASP A 249 6.00 17.22 0.49
CA ASP A 249 4.74 16.53 0.32
C ASP A 249 4.52 15.57 1.49
N ALA A 250 3.31 15.54 2.01
CA ALA A 250 2.95 14.71 3.13
C ALA A 250 1.61 14.02 2.89
N TRP A 251 1.46 12.83 3.47
CA TRP A 251 0.26 12.02 3.32
C TRP A 251 -0.35 11.73 4.68
N TRP A 252 -1.60 12.14 4.87
CA TRP A 252 -2.42 11.70 5.99
C TRP A 252 -3.14 10.42 5.59
N VAL A 253 -2.69 9.27 6.09
CA VAL A 253 -3.19 7.96 5.70
C VAL A 253 -3.45 7.11 6.94
N GLY A 254 -4.64 6.51 7.03
CA GLY A 254 -4.99 5.65 8.15
C GLY A 254 -5.01 6.34 9.51
N GLY A 255 -5.17 7.66 9.53
CA GLY A 255 -5.21 8.47 10.75
C GLY A 255 -3.84 8.97 11.23
N ALA A 256 -2.80 8.89 10.40
CA ALA A 256 -1.45 9.40 10.69
C ALA A 256 -0.86 10.15 9.49
N TRP A 257 0.08 11.08 9.81
CA TRP A 257 0.95 11.75 8.84
C TRP A 257 2.20 10.95 8.61
#